data_d49fd1d25e5ce99cee290a30db8dd9b6
#
_entry.id   d49fd1d25e5ce99cee290a30db8dd9b6
#
_cell.length_a   1.000
_cell.length_b   1.000
_cell.length_c   1.000
_cell.angle_alpha   90.00
_cell.angle_beta   90.00
_cell.angle_gamma   90.00
#
_symmetry.space_group_name_H-M   'P 1'
#
loop_
_entity.id
_entity.type
_entity.pdbx_description
1 polymer ?
#
loop_
_entity_poly.entity_id
_entity_poly.type
_entity_poly.pdbx_seq_one_letter_code
_entity_poly.pdbx_strand_id
1 'polypeptide(L)'
;MNNNVVNMKLEGSSKSHSRLDILTRDVESVIDEPVARGGTNLGLSPTETLVSSLLGCTNVITHRIIEKMGLTIDSLEIKSKTKFNKNGASLIEEVDVPFTEIDLDIEISTNASSTELEEVKKQLGMYCPIAKVIRNSGTKIHENWIKIN
;
A
#
# COMPACT_ATOMS: atom_id res chain seq x y z
N MET A 1 -11.84 8.93 -27.49
CA MET A 1 -11.57 9.10 -26.05
C MET A 1 -10.74 7.92 -25.57
N ASN A 2 -9.73 8.18 -24.78
CA ASN A 2 -8.89 7.11 -24.24
C ASN A 2 -9.62 6.48 -23.04
N ASN A 3 -10.25 5.32 -23.27
CA ASN A 3 -11.02 4.57 -22.24
C ASN A 3 -10.14 3.98 -21.11
N ASN A 4 -8.83 4.29 -21.11
CA ASN A 4 -7.87 3.76 -20.14
C ASN A 4 -7.70 4.66 -18.91
N VAL A 5 -8.31 5.84 -18.92
CA VAL A 5 -8.29 6.77 -17.79
C VAL A 5 -9.61 6.68 -17.03
N VAL A 6 -9.53 6.39 -15.75
CA VAL A 6 -10.70 6.36 -14.84
C VAL A 6 -10.70 7.58 -13.95
N ASN A 7 -11.87 8.13 -13.68
CA ASN A 7 -12.06 9.21 -12.74
C ASN A 7 -12.49 8.64 -11.39
N MET A 8 -11.78 9.00 -10.34
CA MET A 8 -12.12 8.65 -8.96
C MET A 8 -12.53 9.90 -8.21
N LYS A 9 -13.57 9.80 -7.40
CA LYS A 9 -14.06 10.88 -6.55
C LYS A 9 -14.09 10.41 -5.10
N LEU A 10 -13.38 11.12 -4.24
CA LEU A 10 -13.41 10.95 -2.79
C LEU A 10 -13.82 12.27 -2.16
N GLU A 11 -14.58 12.18 -1.09
CA GLU A 11 -14.99 13.34 -0.28
C GLU A 11 -14.51 13.13 1.15
N GLY A 12 -13.99 14.18 1.77
CA GLY A 12 -13.53 14.14 3.15
C GLY A 12 -14.26 15.15 4.01
N SER A 13 -14.73 14.75 5.19
CA SER A 13 -15.37 15.60 6.19
C SER A 13 -14.58 15.60 7.48
N SER A 14 -13.99 16.74 7.84
CA SER A 14 -13.24 16.90 9.08
C SER A 14 -14.19 16.83 10.29
N LYS A 15 -13.89 15.93 11.23
CA LYS A 15 -14.65 15.75 12.47
C LYS A 15 -13.87 16.28 13.69
N SER A 16 -12.55 16.33 13.59
CA SER A 16 -11.67 16.90 14.61
C SER A 16 -10.34 17.30 13.97
N HIS A 17 -9.40 17.79 14.76
CA HIS A 17 -8.03 18.09 14.30
C HIS A 17 -7.25 16.86 13.77
N SER A 18 -7.70 15.64 14.10
CA SER A 18 -7.05 14.39 13.69
C SER A 18 -7.94 13.49 12.84
N ARG A 19 -9.28 13.59 12.99
CA ARG A 19 -10.22 12.69 12.34
C ARG A 19 -10.83 13.31 11.08
N LEU A 20 -10.73 12.55 9.98
CA LEU A 20 -11.39 12.81 8.71
C LEU A 20 -12.22 11.59 8.32
N ASP A 21 -13.52 11.78 8.11
CA ASP A 21 -14.37 10.74 7.55
C ASP A 21 -14.34 10.84 6.02
N ILE A 22 -14.07 9.73 5.36
CA ILE A 22 -13.93 9.63 3.91
C ILE A 22 -15.12 8.88 3.32
N LEU A 23 -15.65 9.39 2.23
CA LEU A 23 -16.70 8.75 1.43
C LEU A 23 -16.25 8.61 -0.02
N THR A 24 -16.39 7.43 -0.56
CA THR A 24 -16.25 7.17 -1.99
C THR A 24 -17.26 6.11 -2.42
N ARG A 25 -18.05 6.38 -3.47
CA ARG A 25 -19.18 5.51 -3.87
C ARG A 25 -20.14 5.31 -2.68
N ASP A 26 -20.34 4.06 -2.24
CA ASP A 26 -21.11 3.63 -1.07
C ASP A 26 -20.22 3.10 0.06
N VAL A 27 -18.92 3.45 0.03
CA VAL A 27 -17.91 3.02 1.01
C VAL A 27 -17.49 4.18 1.88
N GLU A 28 -17.57 3.97 3.19
CA GLU A 28 -17.07 4.90 4.21
C GLU A 28 -15.76 4.37 4.81
N SER A 29 -14.87 5.29 5.18
CA SER A 29 -13.62 5.01 5.88
C SER A 29 -13.28 6.16 6.82
N VAL A 30 -12.46 5.88 7.82
CA VAL A 30 -12.00 6.88 8.79
C VAL A 30 -10.49 6.94 8.74
N ILE A 31 -9.96 8.16 8.64
CA ILE A 31 -8.56 8.45 8.90
C ILE A 31 -8.49 9.19 10.23
N ASP A 32 -7.63 8.72 11.13
CA ASP A 32 -7.48 9.30 12.46
C ASP A 32 -6.05 9.09 12.98
N GLU A 33 -5.69 9.74 14.05
CA GLU A 33 -4.42 9.51 14.74
C GLU A 33 -4.62 8.60 15.96
N PRO A 34 -3.59 7.85 16.37
CA PRO A 34 -3.64 7.12 17.63
C PRO A 34 -3.73 8.07 18.83
N VAL A 35 -4.26 7.58 19.94
CA VAL A 35 -4.43 8.36 21.17
C VAL A 35 -3.13 9.03 21.62
N ALA A 36 -2.00 8.33 21.49
CA ALA A 36 -0.67 8.86 21.84
C ALA A 36 -0.25 10.09 21.02
N ARG A 37 -0.89 10.32 19.86
CA ARG A 37 -0.69 11.51 19.01
C ARG A 37 -1.88 12.48 19.03
N GLY A 38 -2.77 12.34 20.01
CA GLY A 38 -3.91 13.23 20.20
C GLY A 38 -5.17 12.87 19.40
N GLY A 39 -5.20 11.71 18.76
CA GLY A 39 -6.37 11.19 18.06
C GLY A 39 -7.29 10.35 18.93
N THR A 40 -8.27 9.71 18.30
CA THR A 40 -9.24 8.81 18.94
C THR A 40 -9.07 7.35 18.54
N ASN A 41 -8.08 7.04 17.71
CA ASN A 41 -7.74 5.68 17.25
C ASN A 41 -8.92 4.96 16.56
N LEU A 42 -9.72 5.67 15.80
CA LEU A 42 -10.88 5.12 15.07
C LEU A 42 -10.57 4.72 13.64
N GLY A 43 -9.37 5.00 13.15
CA GLY A 43 -8.91 4.64 11.81
C GLY A 43 -7.40 4.63 11.72
N LEU A 44 -6.90 4.28 10.54
CA LEU A 44 -5.48 4.38 10.22
C LEU A 44 -5.05 5.86 10.19
N SER A 45 -3.81 6.13 10.59
CA SER A 45 -3.24 7.46 10.37
C SER A 45 -3.01 7.72 8.87
N PRO A 46 -2.83 8.98 8.44
CA PRO A 46 -2.55 9.27 7.04
C PRO A 46 -1.34 8.50 6.48
N THR A 47 -0.27 8.39 7.25
CA THR A 47 0.95 7.66 6.87
C THR A 47 0.72 6.15 6.78
N GLU A 48 -0.04 5.57 7.71
CA GLU A 48 -0.45 4.16 7.65
C GLU A 48 -1.40 3.90 6.48
N THR A 49 -2.26 4.85 6.15
CA THR A 49 -3.17 4.76 5.00
C THR A 49 -2.39 4.65 3.68
N LEU A 50 -1.34 5.45 3.50
CA LEU A 50 -0.45 5.35 2.34
C LEU A 50 0.17 3.95 2.23
N VAL A 51 0.75 3.44 3.32
CA VAL A 51 1.37 2.11 3.33
C VAL A 51 0.33 1.01 3.13
N SER A 52 -0.86 1.13 3.72
CA SER A 52 -1.95 0.17 3.53
C SER A 52 -2.40 0.08 2.08
N SER A 53 -2.38 1.19 1.33
CA SER A 53 -2.68 1.18 -0.10
C SER A 53 -1.66 0.35 -0.90
N LEU A 54 -0.38 0.37 -0.50
CA LEU A 54 0.66 -0.47 -1.10
C LEU A 54 0.40 -1.95 -0.82
N LEU A 55 0.06 -2.33 0.42
CA LEU A 55 -0.29 -3.71 0.75
C LEU A 55 -1.50 -4.19 -0.05
N GLY A 56 -2.55 -3.38 -0.12
CA GLY A 56 -3.77 -3.68 -0.89
C GLY A 56 -3.48 -3.84 -2.38
N CYS A 57 -2.68 -2.96 -2.96
CA CYS A 57 -2.29 -3.04 -4.36
C CYS A 57 -1.40 -4.27 -4.65
N THR A 58 -0.45 -4.57 -3.77
CA THR A 58 0.37 -5.78 -3.84
C THR A 58 -0.51 -7.02 -3.87
N ASN A 59 -1.50 -7.11 -2.99
CA ASN A 59 -2.48 -8.20 -2.97
C ASN A 59 -3.25 -8.32 -4.30
N VAL A 60 -3.89 -7.24 -4.74
CA VAL A 60 -4.76 -7.26 -5.93
C VAL A 60 -3.96 -7.59 -7.18
N ILE A 61 -2.80 -6.97 -7.38
CA ILE A 61 -2.01 -7.18 -8.60
C ILE A 61 -1.37 -8.57 -8.62
N THR A 62 -0.90 -9.08 -7.48
CA THR A 62 -0.39 -10.45 -7.36
C THR A 62 -1.45 -11.48 -7.76
N HIS A 63 -2.67 -11.36 -7.23
CA HIS A 63 -3.78 -12.24 -7.61
C HIS A 63 -4.09 -12.19 -9.11
N ARG A 64 -4.14 -10.99 -9.70
CA ARG A 64 -4.40 -10.84 -11.15
C ARG A 64 -3.30 -11.46 -12.01
N ILE A 65 -2.04 -11.35 -11.61
CA ILE A 65 -0.92 -11.95 -12.35
C ILE A 65 -0.99 -13.46 -12.29
N ILE A 66 -1.15 -14.00 -11.08
CA ILE A 66 -1.25 -15.46 -10.82
C ILE A 66 -2.42 -16.06 -11.61
N GLU A 67 -3.59 -15.44 -11.56
CA GLU A 67 -4.77 -15.88 -12.33
C GLU A 67 -4.52 -15.85 -13.83
N LYS A 68 -3.91 -14.78 -14.35
CA LYS A 68 -3.56 -14.65 -15.77
C LYS A 68 -2.57 -15.71 -16.22
N MET A 69 -1.70 -16.20 -15.35
CA MET A 69 -0.77 -17.30 -15.61
C MET A 69 -1.42 -18.68 -15.47
N GLY A 70 -2.71 -18.76 -15.14
CA GLY A 70 -3.41 -20.03 -14.93
C GLY A 70 -3.04 -20.74 -13.63
N LEU A 71 -2.52 -20.00 -12.66
CA LEU A 71 -2.06 -20.50 -11.36
C LEU A 71 -3.04 -20.10 -10.25
N THR A 72 -2.84 -20.61 -9.04
CA THR A 72 -3.68 -20.36 -7.88
C THR A 72 -2.89 -19.89 -6.67
N ILE A 73 -3.55 -19.14 -5.80
CA ILE A 73 -3.06 -18.77 -4.47
C ILE A 73 -3.97 -19.41 -3.42
N ASP A 74 -3.40 -20.15 -2.48
CA ASP A 74 -4.12 -20.68 -1.34
C ASP A 74 -4.13 -19.70 -0.16
N SER A 75 -3.01 -18.99 0.05
CA SER A 75 -2.89 -17.92 1.02
C SER A 75 -1.85 -16.88 0.61
N LEU A 76 -2.07 -15.64 1.05
CA LEU A 76 -1.14 -14.53 0.83
C LEU A 76 -1.17 -13.62 2.06
N GLU A 77 -0.05 -13.54 2.77
CA GLU A 77 0.14 -12.66 3.92
C GLU A 77 1.20 -11.61 3.60
N ILE A 78 0.89 -10.36 3.87
CA ILE A 78 1.78 -9.24 3.58
C ILE A 78 1.97 -8.42 4.84
N LYS A 79 3.22 -8.26 5.26
CA LYS A 79 3.61 -7.42 6.40
C LYS A 79 4.55 -6.33 5.92
N SER A 80 4.50 -5.16 6.54
CA SER A 80 5.40 -4.05 6.21
C SER A 80 6.11 -3.51 7.43
N LYS A 81 7.35 -3.04 7.18
CA LYS A 81 8.10 -2.17 8.09
C LYS A 81 8.49 -0.94 7.31
N THR A 82 8.21 0.23 7.85
CA THR A 82 8.39 1.50 7.15
C THR A 82 9.28 2.43 7.97
N LYS A 83 10.28 3.02 7.30
CA LYS A 83 11.08 4.11 7.87
C LYS A 83 10.51 5.45 7.41
N PHE A 84 10.12 6.26 8.37
CA PHE A 84 9.48 7.55 8.14
C PHE A 84 10.20 8.65 8.92
N ASN A 85 10.64 9.70 8.21
CA ASN A 85 11.17 10.90 8.83
C ASN A 85 10.01 11.84 9.18
N LYS A 86 9.73 11.98 10.47
CA LYS A 86 8.60 12.76 10.99
C LYS A 86 8.82 14.28 11.03
N ASN A 87 10.06 14.77 10.78
CA ASN A 87 10.39 16.18 10.99
C ASN A 87 9.54 17.12 10.14
N GLY A 88 9.20 16.71 8.90
CA GLY A 88 8.30 17.50 8.05
C GLY A 88 6.88 17.57 8.63
N ALA A 89 6.30 16.43 8.99
CA ALA A 89 4.96 16.37 9.59
C ALA A 89 4.89 17.08 10.97
N SER A 90 6.02 17.16 11.69
CA SER A 90 6.14 17.87 12.96
C SER A 90 6.48 19.36 12.79
N LEU A 91 6.52 19.87 11.55
CA LEU A 91 6.82 21.26 11.20
C LEU A 91 8.22 21.74 11.70
N ILE A 92 9.17 20.82 11.78
CA ILE A 92 10.55 21.13 12.24
C ILE A 92 11.40 21.58 11.04
N GLU A 93 11.34 20.85 9.92
CA GLU A 93 12.09 21.14 8.71
C GLU A 93 11.39 20.54 7.47
N GLU A 94 11.70 21.04 6.29
CA GLU A 94 11.27 20.41 5.03
C GLU A 94 12.01 19.07 4.84
N VAL A 95 11.27 18.03 4.44
CA VAL A 95 11.83 16.70 4.18
C VAL A 95 11.42 16.26 2.77
N ASP A 96 12.37 16.17 1.86
CA ASP A 96 12.11 15.84 0.45
C ASP A 96 11.59 14.42 0.25
N VAL A 97 12.13 13.46 1.01
CA VAL A 97 11.73 12.04 0.95
C VAL A 97 11.32 11.57 2.33
N PRO A 98 10.07 11.83 2.76
CA PRO A 98 9.62 11.49 4.12
C PRO A 98 9.62 9.99 4.40
N PHE A 99 9.19 9.18 3.44
CA PHE A 99 9.27 7.72 3.52
C PHE A 99 10.56 7.28 2.84
N THR A 100 11.56 6.90 3.62
CA THR A 100 12.88 6.53 3.06
C THR A 100 12.90 5.09 2.55
N GLU A 101 12.29 4.18 3.31
CA GLU A 101 12.25 2.75 2.97
C GLU A 101 10.95 2.11 3.44
N ILE A 102 10.43 1.18 2.64
CA ILE A 102 9.34 0.28 2.99
C ILE A 102 9.80 -1.15 2.71
N ASP A 103 9.91 -1.96 3.75
CA ASP A 103 10.18 -3.38 3.64
C ASP A 103 8.85 -4.15 3.64
N LEU A 104 8.64 -5.04 2.67
CA LEU A 104 7.50 -5.93 2.56
C LEU A 104 7.95 -7.37 2.75
N ASP A 105 7.43 -8.05 3.76
CA ASP A 105 7.51 -9.50 3.90
C ASP A 105 6.24 -10.12 3.33
N ILE A 106 6.37 -10.94 2.28
CA ILE A 106 5.27 -11.52 1.51
C ILE A 106 5.39 -13.04 1.60
N GLU A 107 4.51 -13.65 2.38
CA GLU A 107 4.39 -15.10 2.50
C GLU A 107 3.27 -15.58 1.58
N ILE A 108 3.59 -16.51 0.68
CA ILE A 108 2.64 -17.01 -0.31
C ILE A 108 2.59 -18.54 -0.34
N SER A 109 1.37 -19.09 -0.31
CA SER A 109 1.06 -20.48 -0.65
C SER A 109 0.44 -20.51 -2.05
N THR A 110 1.10 -21.15 -2.99
CA THR A 110 0.73 -21.16 -4.41
C THR A 110 1.25 -22.40 -5.12
N ASN A 111 0.57 -22.82 -6.18
CA ASN A 111 1.05 -23.87 -7.07
C ASN A 111 2.11 -23.41 -8.09
N ALA A 112 2.49 -22.12 -8.07
CA ALA A 112 3.56 -21.61 -8.92
C ALA A 112 4.91 -22.27 -8.61
N SER A 113 5.66 -22.61 -9.63
CA SER A 113 7.08 -22.98 -9.52
C SER A 113 7.93 -21.79 -9.10
N SER A 114 9.17 -22.03 -8.71
CA SER A 114 10.11 -20.95 -8.36
C SER A 114 10.33 -19.97 -9.52
N THR A 115 10.43 -20.49 -10.77
CA THR A 115 10.60 -19.67 -11.97
C THR A 115 9.34 -18.82 -12.25
N GLU A 116 8.15 -19.40 -12.12
CA GLU A 116 6.89 -18.68 -12.26
C GLU A 116 6.73 -17.60 -11.19
N LEU A 117 7.14 -17.89 -9.96
CA LEU A 117 7.11 -16.89 -8.88
C LEU A 117 8.05 -15.71 -9.16
N GLU A 118 9.24 -15.95 -9.74
CA GLU A 118 10.11 -14.84 -10.18
C GLU A 118 9.46 -13.98 -11.27
N GLU A 119 8.72 -14.59 -12.19
CA GLU A 119 7.95 -13.84 -13.19
C GLU A 119 6.81 -13.01 -12.53
N VAL A 120 6.13 -13.56 -11.52
CA VAL A 120 5.13 -12.82 -10.73
C VAL A 120 5.74 -11.58 -10.09
N LYS A 121 6.88 -11.71 -9.43
CA LYS A 121 7.60 -10.58 -8.80
C LYS A 121 7.95 -9.49 -9.81
N LYS A 122 8.48 -9.90 -10.98
CA LYS A 122 8.82 -8.98 -12.06
C LYS A 122 7.60 -8.22 -12.56
N GLN A 123 6.50 -8.91 -12.82
CA GLN A 123 5.27 -8.30 -13.31
C GLN A 123 4.63 -7.39 -12.24
N LEU A 124 4.67 -7.77 -10.97
CA LEU A 124 4.21 -6.91 -9.88
C LEU A 124 4.94 -5.56 -9.90
N GLY A 125 6.26 -5.56 -10.04
CA GLY A 125 7.07 -4.35 -10.16
C GLY A 125 6.72 -3.49 -11.38
N MET A 126 6.28 -4.12 -12.48
CA MET A 126 5.88 -3.43 -13.70
C MET A 126 4.49 -2.82 -13.63
N TYR A 127 3.55 -3.46 -12.94
CA TYR A 127 2.11 -3.14 -13.06
C TYR A 127 1.47 -2.55 -11.81
N CYS A 128 2.09 -2.65 -10.62
CA CYS A 128 1.51 -2.08 -9.40
C CYS A 128 1.56 -0.54 -9.45
N PRO A 129 0.43 0.17 -9.64
CA PRO A 129 0.45 1.62 -9.77
C PRO A 129 0.86 2.32 -8.48
N ILE A 130 0.50 1.78 -7.32
CA ILE A 130 0.85 2.36 -6.02
C ILE A 130 2.36 2.27 -5.77
N ALA A 131 2.96 1.10 -6.02
CA ALA A 131 4.41 0.95 -5.89
C ALA A 131 5.17 1.89 -6.84
N LYS A 132 4.67 2.11 -8.06
CA LYS A 132 5.28 3.07 -8.99
C LYS A 132 5.25 4.50 -8.46
N VAL A 133 4.12 4.96 -7.95
CA VAL A 133 3.99 6.30 -7.35
C VAL A 133 4.95 6.46 -6.17
N ILE A 134 4.98 5.48 -5.28
CA ILE A 134 5.85 5.50 -4.10
C ILE A 134 7.34 5.50 -4.51
N ARG A 135 7.75 4.62 -5.42
CA ARG A 135 9.15 4.59 -5.91
C ARG A 135 9.55 5.89 -6.60
N ASN A 136 8.66 6.47 -7.39
CA ASN A 136 8.91 7.73 -8.08
C ASN A 136 9.09 8.92 -7.14
N SER A 137 8.63 8.82 -5.89
CA SER A 137 8.89 9.83 -4.85
C SER A 137 10.28 9.74 -4.22
N GLY A 138 11.08 8.73 -4.57
CA GLY A 138 12.40 8.47 -4.00
C GLY A 138 12.40 7.41 -2.89
N THR A 139 11.25 6.91 -2.47
CA THR A 139 11.13 5.84 -1.48
C THR A 139 11.61 4.50 -2.04
N LYS A 140 12.45 3.79 -1.29
CA LYS A 140 12.86 2.43 -1.63
C LYS A 140 11.85 1.42 -1.11
N ILE A 141 11.43 0.50 -1.96
CA ILE A 141 10.58 -0.64 -1.58
C ILE A 141 11.40 -1.91 -1.73
N HIS A 142 11.56 -2.65 -0.64
CA HIS A 142 12.23 -3.95 -0.60
C HIS A 142 11.19 -5.03 -0.39
N GLU A 143 11.20 -6.05 -1.25
CA GLU A 143 10.26 -7.18 -1.17
C GLU A 143 11.02 -8.45 -0.79
N ASN A 144 10.62 -9.08 0.29
CA ASN A 144 11.08 -10.38 0.73
C ASN A 144 9.96 -11.40 0.53
N TRP A 145 10.10 -12.27 -0.47
CA TRP A 145 9.09 -13.27 -0.81
C TRP A 145 9.47 -14.63 -0.23
N ILE A 146 8.52 -15.24 0.47
CA ILE A 146 8.65 -16.55 1.10
C ILE A 146 7.52 -17.45 0.57
N LYS A 147 7.89 -18.46 -0.20
CA LYS A 147 6.95 -19.51 -0.58
C LYS A 147 6.88 -20.54 0.55
N ILE A 148 5.69 -20.79 1.08
CA ILE A 148 5.47 -21.62 2.27
C ILE A 148 4.96 -23.03 1.95
N ASN A 149 4.84 -23.41 0.69
CA ASN A 149 4.49 -24.77 0.23
C ASN A 149 5.19 -25.17 -1.06
#